data_6e80a8cd9a8133eed5403d73cc929152
#
_entry.id   6e80a8cd9a8133eed5403d73cc929152
#
_cell.length_a   1.000
_cell.length_b   1.000
_cell.length_c   1.000
_cell.angle_alpha   90.00
_cell.angle_beta   90.00
_cell.angle_gamma   90.00
#
_symmetry.space_group_name_H-M   'P 1'
#
loop_
_entity.id
_entity.type
_entity.pdbx_description
1 polymer ?
#
loop_
_entity_poly.entity_id
_entity_poly.type
_entity_poly.pdbx_seq_one_letter_code
_entity_poly.pdbx_strand_id
1 'polypeptide(L)'
;MRMIKKKKYNYFQAYQLMTECAYQAAFELMKMMKDYQPNAIDVHLQKMHRIEHEADLRRHEIMTVLAKDSRPPMDREDIVALSNALDDMVDMVEDVSIGLYIYNVKEVQEAAMAYGKVIVMCCDAVR
;
A
#
# COMPACT_ATOMS: atom_id res chain seq x y z
N MET A 1 14.63 10.18 40.32
CA MET A 1 14.03 9.18 39.45
C MET A 1 13.86 9.77 38.05
N ARG A 2 14.62 9.27 37.09
CA ARG A 2 14.49 9.74 35.69
C ARG A 2 13.22 9.17 35.11
N MET A 3 12.19 9.99 34.92
CA MET A 3 11.03 9.59 34.12
C MET A 3 11.49 9.37 32.68
N ILE A 4 11.45 8.14 32.23
CA ILE A 4 11.66 7.82 30.81
C ILE A 4 10.44 8.40 30.09
N LYS A 5 10.62 9.52 29.38
CA LYS A 5 9.57 10.06 28.49
C LYS A 5 9.28 8.97 27.47
N LYS A 6 8.10 8.36 27.56
CA LYS A 6 7.60 7.42 26.56
C LYS A 6 7.63 8.14 25.21
N LYS A 7 8.38 7.62 24.24
CA LYS A 7 8.53 8.24 22.91
C LYS A 7 7.13 8.33 22.29
N LYS A 8 6.72 9.54 21.93
CA LYS A 8 5.40 9.76 21.30
C LYS A 8 5.37 9.06 19.94
N TYR A 9 4.25 8.40 19.61
CA TYR A 9 4.08 7.74 18.32
C TYR A 9 4.14 8.75 17.17
N ASN A 10 4.86 8.36 16.11
CA ASN A 10 5.02 9.22 14.93
C ASN A 10 4.10 8.76 13.80
N TYR A 11 2.91 9.38 13.72
CA TYR A 11 1.92 9.10 12.68
C TYR A 11 2.47 9.40 11.27
N PHE A 12 3.24 10.47 11.12
CA PHE A 12 3.80 10.86 9.82
C PHE A 12 4.79 9.84 9.29
N GLN A 13 5.60 9.27 10.16
CA GLN A 13 6.50 8.16 9.78
C GLN A 13 5.71 6.93 9.35
N ALA A 14 4.61 6.61 10.04
CA ALA A 14 3.73 5.51 9.65
C ALA A 14 3.11 5.75 8.27
N TYR A 15 2.67 6.97 7.98
CA TYR A 15 2.16 7.34 6.65
C TYR A 15 3.23 7.23 5.56
N GLN A 16 4.45 7.66 5.83
CA GLN A 16 5.57 7.48 4.89
C GLN A 16 5.80 6.01 4.55
N LEU A 17 5.74 5.13 5.54
CA LEU A 17 5.84 3.68 5.30
C LEU A 17 4.68 3.14 4.46
N MET A 18 3.46 3.63 4.68
CA MET A 18 2.29 3.23 3.89
C MET A 18 2.37 3.73 2.45
N THR A 19 2.81 4.97 2.22
CA THR A 19 3.01 5.51 0.87
C THR A 19 4.12 4.76 0.13
N GLU A 20 5.16 4.34 0.83
CA GLU A 20 6.20 3.48 0.25
C GLU A 20 5.65 2.11 -0.14
N CYS A 21 4.78 1.51 0.68
CA CYS A 21 4.08 0.27 0.32
C CYS A 21 3.25 0.44 -0.96
N ALA A 22 2.53 1.54 -1.10
CA ALA A 22 1.75 1.83 -2.31
C ALA A 22 2.64 1.93 -3.56
N TYR A 23 3.77 2.61 -3.45
CA TYR A 23 4.75 2.69 -4.54
C TYR A 23 5.34 1.31 -4.88
N GLN A 24 5.74 0.54 -3.89
CA GLN A 24 6.28 -0.81 -4.09
C GLN A 24 5.26 -1.75 -4.73
N ALA A 25 3.98 -1.65 -4.34
CA ALA A 25 2.90 -2.42 -4.95
C ALA A 25 2.74 -2.06 -6.43
N ALA A 26 2.70 -0.77 -6.76
CA ALA A 26 2.60 -0.30 -8.13
C ALA A 26 3.82 -0.73 -8.97
N PHE A 27 5.01 -0.67 -8.41
CA PHE A 27 6.24 -1.11 -9.06
C PHE A 27 6.24 -2.62 -9.31
N GLU A 28 5.79 -3.44 -8.37
CA GLU A 28 5.66 -4.89 -8.53
C GLU A 28 4.62 -5.23 -9.61
N LEU A 29 3.49 -4.51 -9.65
CA LEU A 29 2.49 -4.65 -10.72
C LEU A 29 3.12 -4.38 -12.09
N MET A 30 3.90 -3.33 -12.24
CA MET A 30 4.59 -3.02 -13.51
C MET A 30 5.60 -4.08 -13.90
N LYS A 31 6.36 -4.61 -12.95
CA LYS A 31 7.30 -5.72 -13.22
C LYS A 31 6.56 -6.95 -13.73
N MET A 32 5.45 -7.30 -13.09
CA MET A 32 4.61 -8.42 -13.51
C MET A 32 4.06 -8.21 -14.93
N MET A 33 3.59 -7.01 -15.24
CA MET A 33 3.00 -6.69 -16.54
C MET A 33 4.02 -6.62 -17.67
N LYS A 34 5.24 -6.14 -17.39
CA LYS A 34 6.33 -6.03 -18.39
C LYS A 34 6.82 -7.37 -18.90
N ASP A 35 6.94 -8.34 -18.03
CA ASP A 35 7.39 -9.70 -18.34
C ASP A 35 6.27 -10.67 -17.95
N TYR A 36 5.10 -10.45 -18.53
CA TYR A 36 3.90 -11.15 -18.14
C TYR A 36 3.94 -12.62 -18.55
N GLN A 37 3.96 -13.48 -17.55
CA GLN A 37 3.94 -14.93 -17.71
C GLN A 37 2.80 -15.52 -16.88
N PRO A 38 1.67 -15.89 -17.52
CA PRO A 38 0.50 -16.39 -16.79
C PRO A 38 0.81 -17.59 -15.89
N ASN A 39 1.76 -18.44 -16.27
CA ASN A 39 2.13 -19.63 -15.50
C ASN A 39 3.04 -19.33 -14.28
N ALA A 40 3.58 -18.11 -14.17
CA ALA A 40 4.48 -17.69 -13.10
C ALA A 40 3.91 -16.52 -12.29
N ILE A 41 2.62 -16.23 -12.44
CA ILE A 41 1.97 -15.08 -11.80
C ILE A 41 1.91 -15.21 -10.29
N ASP A 42 1.84 -16.40 -9.74
CA ASP A 42 1.72 -16.69 -8.32
C ASP A 42 2.88 -16.12 -7.49
N VAL A 43 4.10 -16.08 -8.03
CA VAL A 43 5.26 -15.46 -7.38
C VAL A 43 5.05 -13.96 -7.17
N HIS A 44 4.49 -13.27 -8.16
CA HIS A 44 4.15 -11.84 -8.07
C HIS A 44 2.99 -11.59 -7.11
N LEU A 45 1.97 -12.46 -7.12
CA LEU A 45 0.84 -12.38 -6.20
C LEU A 45 1.28 -12.53 -4.73
N GLN A 46 2.22 -13.43 -4.46
CA GLN A 46 2.76 -13.60 -3.10
C GLN A 46 3.54 -12.37 -2.65
N LYS A 47 4.34 -11.76 -3.53
CA LYS A 47 5.06 -10.51 -3.21
C LYS A 47 4.08 -9.37 -2.97
N MET A 48 3.08 -9.23 -3.82
CA MET A 48 2.03 -8.23 -3.70
C MET A 48 1.29 -8.36 -2.37
N HIS A 49 0.90 -9.58 -2.01
CA HIS A 49 0.20 -9.84 -0.76
C HIS A 49 1.06 -9.49 0.47
N ARG A 50 2.36 -9.70 0.43
CA ARG A 50 3.28 -9.27 1.51
C ARG A 50 3.32 -7.76 1.66
N ILE A 51 3.31 -7.01 0.55
CA ILE A 51 3.29 -5.55 0.56
C ILE A 51 1.96 -5.04 1.14
N GLU A 52 0.84 -5.61 0.69
CA GLU A 52 -0.49 -5.29 1.22
C GLU A 52 -0.58 -5.57 2.73
N HIS A 53 -0.11 -6.72 3.16
CA HIS A 53 -0.12 -7.10 4.57
C HIS A 53 0.70 -6.13 5.44
N GLU A 54 1.85 -5.66 4.96
CA GLU A 54 2.65 -4.64 5.66
C GLU A 54 1.88 -3.32 5.80
N ALA A 55 1.20 -2.87 4.75
CA ALA A 55 0.38 -1.66 4.79
C ALA A 55 -0.79 -1.82 5.76
N ASP A 56 -1.48 -2.95 5.74
CA ASP A 56 -2.59 -3.25 6.66
C ASP A 56 -2.13 -3.29 8.13
N LEU A 57 -0.97 -3.87 8.41
CA LEU A 57 -0.38 -3.84 9.75
C LEU A 57 -0.11 -2.41 10.23
N ARG A 58 0.38 -1.52 9.36
CA ARG A 58 0.59 -0.11 9.70
C ARG A 58 -0.73 0.60 9.98
N ARG A 59 -1.75 0.34 9.19
CA ARG A 59 -3.09 0.88 9.44
C ARG A 59 -3.63 0.43 10.79
N HIS A 60 -3.56 -0.84 11.11
CA HIS A 60 -3.98 -1.38 12.41
C HIS A 60 -3.20 -0.76 13.58
N GLU A 61 -1.90 -0.59 13.44
CA GLU A 61 -1.06 0.06 14.44
C GLU A 61 -1.51 1.52 14.68
N ILE A 62 -1.75 2.28 13.62
CA ILE A 62 -2.25 3.66 13.72
C ILE A 62 -3.57 3.69 14.48
N MET A 63 -4.52 2.83 14.14
CA MET A 63 -5.84 2.77 14.79
C MET A 63 -5.73 2.41 16.27
N THR A 64 -4.87 1.47 16.61
CA THR A 64 -4.63 1.04 17.99
C THR A 64 -4.03 2.15 18.83
N VAL A 65 -3.04 2.86 18.29
CA VAL A 65 -2.40 4.01 18.97
C VAL A 65 -3.39 5.15 19.13
N LEU A 66 -4.12 5.48 18.05
CA LEU A 66 -5.08 6.58 18.04
C LEU A 66 -6.19 6.40 19.09
N ALA A 67 -6.65 5.17 19.31
CA ALA A 67 -7.67 4.85 20.31
C ALA A 67 -7.24 5.25 21.73
N LYS A 68 -5.94 5.31 22.02
CA LYS A 68 -5.37 5.62 23.33
C LYS A 68 -4.67 6.98 23.39
N ASP A 69 -4.51 7.66 22.26
CA ASP A 69 -3.84 8.95 22.18
C ASP A 69 -4.82 10.07 22.54
N SER A 70 -4.55 10.76 23.64
CA SER A 70 -5.40 11.89 24.10
C SER A 70 -5.16 13.18 23.31
N ARG A 71 -4.01 13.29 22.64
CA ARG A 71 -3.58 14.51 21.92
C ARG A 71 -2.90 14.17 20.61
N PRO A 72 -3.63 13.62 19.63
CA PRO A 72 -3.06 13.36 18.32
C PRO A 72 -2.66 14.67 17.60
N PRO A 73 -1.72 14.64 16.66
CA PRO A 73 -1.21 15.84 15.97
C PRO A 73 -2.19 16.42 14.95
N MET A 74 -3.22 15.69 14.58
CA MET A 74 -4.30 16.08 13.66
C MET A 74 -5.64 15.61 14.21
N ASP A 75 -6.72 16.05 13.61
CA ASP A 75 -8.05 15.57 13.96
C ASP A 75 -8.16 14.05 13.75
N ARG A 76 -8.84 13.38 14.69
CA ARG A 76 -8.99 11.91 14.68
C ARG A 76 -9.61 11.41 13.38
N GLU A 77 -10.63 12.12 12.89
CA GLU A 77 -11.32 11.78 11.65
C GLU A 77 -10.37 11.85 10.45
N ASP A 78 -9.47 12.83 10.41
CA ASP A 78 -8.48 12.98 9.34
C ASP A 78 -7.43 11.86 9.39
N ILE A 79 -6.98 11.48 10.59
CA ILE A 79 -6.06 10.35 10.76
C ILE A 79 -6.69 9.06 10.26
N VAL A 80 -7.94 8.79 10.62
CA VAL A 80 -8.68 7.61 10.17
C VAL A 80 -8.86 7.63 8.66
N ALA A 81 -9.30 8.76 8.10
CA ALA A 81 -9.55 8.90 6.67
C ALA A 81 -8.27 8.71 5.85
N LEU A 82 -7.16 9.32 6.26
CA LEU A 82 -5.88 9.19 5.56
C LEU A 82 -5.34 7.75 5.65
N SER A 83 -5.43 7.13 6.81
CA SER A 83 -4.98 5.74 7.00
C SER A 83 -5.75 4.77 6.11
N ASN A 84 -7.07 4.93 6.04
CA ASN A 84 -7.91 4.11 5.18
C ASN A 84 -7.61 4.37 3.68
N ALA A 85 -7.44 5.62 3.29
CA ALA A 85 -7.15 5.97 1.91
C ALA A 85 -5.81 5.38 1.43
N LEU A 86 -4.78 5.41 2.27
CA LEU A 86 -3.47 4.82 1.94
C LEU A 86 -3.53 3.29 1.86
N ASP A 87 -4.29 2.66 2.75
CA ASP A 87 -4.53 1.22 2.71
C ASP A 87 -5.29 0.82 1.43
N ASP A 88 -6.34 1.57 1.08
CA ASP A 88 -7.12 1.36 -0.14
C ASP A 88 -6.27 1.47 -1.41
N MET A 89 -5.27 2.36 -1.45
CA MET A 89 -4.35 2.47 -2.59
C MET A 89 -3.60 1.15 -2.83
N VAL A 90 -3.09 0.54 -1.78
CA VAL A 90 -2.37 -0.74 -1.88
C VAL A 90 -3.33 -1.87 -2.26
N ASP A 91 -4.50 -1.92 -1.64
CA ASP A 91 -5.53 -2.92 -1.93
C ASP A 91 -5.98 -2.88 -3.39
N MET A 92 -6.21 -1.70 -3.94
CA MET A 92 -6.62 -1.52 -5.34
C MET A 92 -5.54 -2.02 -6.31
N VAL A 93 -4.28 -1.79 -6.01
CA VAL A 93 -3.17 -2.29 -6.84
C VAL A 93 -3.08 -3.82 -6.75
N GLU A 94 -3.24 -4.38 -5.57
CA GLU A 94 -3.31 -5.84 -5.39
C GLU A 94 -4.49 -6.43 -6.17
N ASP A 95 -5.65 -5.80 -6.12
CA ASP A 95 -6.85 -6.26 -6.84
C ASP A 95 -6.63 -6.37 -8.34
N VAL A 96 -5.86 -5.46 -8.94
CA VAL A 96 -5.49 -5.56 -10.36
C VAL A 96 -4.68 -6.83 -10.61
N SER A 97 -3.70 -7.12 -9.79
CA SER A 97 -2.87 -8.32 -9.94
C SER A 97 -3.65 -9.61 -9.74
N ILE A 98 -4.54 -9.64 -8.74
CA ILE A 98 -5.47 -10.77 -8.51
C ILE A 98 -6.42 -10.94 -9.68
N GLY A 99 -6.92 -9.82 -10.24
CA GLY A 99 -7.78 -9.82 -11.42
C GLY A 99 -7.13 -10.49 -12.63
N LEU A 100 -5.86 -10.22 -12.88
CA LEU A 100 -5.12 -10.88 -13.98
C LEU A 100 -5.11 -12.41 -13.82
N TYR A 101 -5.03 -12.89 -12.59
CA TYR A 101 -5.10 -14.32 -12.28
C TYR A 101 -6.53 -14.88 -12.41
N ILE A 102 -7.51 -14.24 -11.75
CA ILE A 102 -8.89 -14.72 -11.69
C ILE A 102 -9.52 -14.79 -13.07
N TYR A 103 -9.32 -13.75 -13.88
CA TYR A 103 -9.86 -13.69 -15.26
C TYR A 103 -9.02 -14.45 -16.27
N ASN A 104 -7.97 -15.14 -15.81
CA ASN A 104 -7.08 -15.95 -16.65
C ASN A 104 -6.57 -15.17 -17.88
N VAL A 105 -6.12 -13.94 -17.64
CA VAL A 105 -5.57 -13.07 -18.67
C VAL A 105 -4.33 -13.72 -19.29
N LYS A 106 -4.28 -13.81 -20.60
CA LYS A 106 -3.19 -14.46 -21.32
C LYS A 106 -2.13 -13.49 -21.78
N GLU A 107 -2.52 -12.26 -22.06
CA GLU A 107 -1.65 -11.22 -22.59
C GLU A 107 -2.04 -9.87 -22.02
N VAL A 108 -1.03 -9.06 -21.67
CA VAL A 108 -1.22 -7.68 -21.19
C VAL A 108 -1.12 -6.76 -22.41
N GLN A 109 -2.21 -6.05 -22.67
CA GLN A 109 -2.29 -5.11 -23.78
C GLN A 109 -1.49 -3.83 -23.50
N GLU A 110 -1.05 -3.16 -24.54
CA GLU A 110 -0.29 -1.90 -24.46
C GLU A 110 -1.04 -0.82 -23.66
N ALA A 111 -2.35 -0.71 -23.83
CA ALA A 111 -3.20 0.22 -23.06
C ALA A 111 -3.12 -0.05 -21.55
N ALA A 112 -3.14 -1.33 -21.14
CA ALA A 112 -2.99 -1.71 -19.74
C ALA A 112 -1.62 -1.33 -19.20
N MET A 113 -0.57 -1.47 -19.99
CA MET A 113 0.78 -1.03 -19.64
C MET A 113 0.84 0.49 -19.42
N ALA A 114 0.16 1.28 -20.25
CA ALA A 114 0.07 2.72 -20.08
C ALA A 114 -0.62 3.12 -18.78
N TYR A 115 -1.71 2.46 -18.42
CA TYR A 115 -2.37 2.65 -17.13
C TYR A 115 -1.47 2.27 -15.95
N GLY A 116 -0.73 1.18 -16.04
CA GLY A 116 0.22 0.76 -15.02
C GLY A 116 1.29 1.83 -14.74
N LYS A 117 1.82 2.46 -15.79
CA LYS A 117 2.77 3.58 -15.66
C LYS A 117 2.16 4.78 -14.91
N VAL A 118 0.91 5.12 -15.21
CA VAL A 118 0.20 6.21 -14.51
C VAL A 118 0.00 5.87 -13.03
N ILE A 119 -0.35 4.63 -12.71
CA ILE A 119 -0.48 4.16 -11.32
C ILE A 119 0.84 4.35 -10.56
N VAL A 120 1.97 3.96 -11.15
CA VAL A 120 3.31 4.17 -10.55
C VAL A 120 3.57 5.65 -10.31
N MET A 121 3.27 6.50 -11.28
CA MET A 121 3.44 7.96 -11.17
C MET A 121 2.58 8.55 -10.04
N CYS A 122 1.33 8.12 -9.91
CA CYS A 122 0.45 8.55 -8.82
C CYS A 122 0.98 8.13 -7.45
N CYS A 123 1.42 6.89 -7.30
CA CYS A 123 1.99 6.40 -6.04
C CYS A 123 3.32 7.08 -5.70
N ASP A 124 4.14 7.39 -6.70
CA ASP A 124 5.38 8.16 -6.50
C ASP A 124 5.09 9.59 -6.04
N ALA A 125 4.04 10.21 -6.54
CA ALA A 125 3.67 11.58 -6.19
C ALA A 125 3.23 11.75 -4.72
N VAL A 126 2.68 10.71 -4.08
CA VAL A 126 2.26 10.75 -2.68
C VAL A 126 3.35 10.28 -1.71
N ARG A 127 4.37 9.69 -2.23
CA ARG A 127 5.54 9.23 -1.48
C ARG A 127 6.50 10.40 -1.18
#